data_c7c8896b15eaf8454a68b665741887ff
#
_entry.id   c7c8896b15eaf8454a68b665741887ff
#
_cell.length_a   1.000
_cell.length_b   1.000
_cell.length_c   1.000
_cell.angle_alpha   90.00
_cell.angle_beta   90.00
_cell.angle_gamma   90.00
#
_symmetry.space_group_name_H-M   'P 1'
#
loop_
_entity.id
_entity.type
_entity.pdbx_description
1 polymer ?
#
loop_
_entity_poly.entity_id
_entity_poly.type
_entity_poly.pdbx_seq_one_letter_code
_entity_poly.pdbx_strand_id
1 'polypeptide(L)'
;PNGVLAAQVLGFVGTDDKGLDGLEMVLDDELKGGVQQEIVATDNKGNAIFGSVLSKFLPDKGKSVTLTIDATIQFIAERALDKAMVDTGAKHASVIVMDPKTGEILAMANRPSYDPNNYNQSGEEAFKNIAVTNLYEPGSTFKPIIASAALAAGKWKLDTVYNDKGAFAANGHIIRNWNGEGYGPVRLLDILKYSINTGMAEIGTLTGADILSKYVRDYGFGSETGIELPGEGAGILYNPEDMSKLDVATMSIGQGIAVTPLQMVRAFGALSNGGAMMKPHIIKSYSNSQGDVTSTTETSVVGQPVP
;
A
#
# COMPACT_ATOMS: atom_id res chain seq x y z
N PRO A 1 -7.91 3.15 -21.42
CA PRO A 1 -6.64 2.73 -20.80
C PRO A 1 -5.60 2.29 -21.84
N ASN A 2 -4.33 2.37 -21.49
CA ASN A 2 -3.21 1.93 -22.35
C ASN A 2 -2.91 0.45 -22.10
N GLY A 3 -3.82 -0.44 -22.55
CA GLY A 3 -3.72 -1.87 -22.28
C GLY A 3 -3.70 -2.15 -20.76
N VAL A 4 -2.74 -2.93 -20.31
CA VAL A 4 -2.61 -3.39 -18.91
C VAL A 4 -1.97 -2.35 -17.96
N LEU A 5 -1.51 -1.20 -18.47
CA LEU A 5 -0.76 -0.22 -17.68
C LEU A 5 -1.61 0.32 -16.52
N ALA A 6 -1.12 0.13 -15.29
CA ALA A 6 -1.77 0.51 -14.03
C ALA A 6 -3.21 -0.03 -13.88
N ALA A 7 -3.52 -1.21 -14.44
CA ALA A 7 -4.88 -1.73 -14.52
C ALA A 7 -5.61 -1.77 -13.18
N GLN A 8 -4.99 -2.31 -12.12
CA GLN A 8 -5.63 -2.42 -10.80
C GLN A 8 -5.76 -1.06 -10.08
N VAL A 9 -4.99 -0.06 -10.48
CA VAL A 9 -5.12 1.31 -9.97
C VAL A 9 -6.27 2.02 -10.67
N LEU A 10 -6.30 1.96 -12.01
CA LEU A 10 -7.36 2.60 -12.80
C LEU A 10 -8.70 1.92 -12.55
N GLY A 11 -8.73 0.60 -12.58
CA GLY A 11 -9.97 -0.15 -12.55
C GLY A 11 -10.62 -0.24 -13.93
N PHE A 12 -11.92 -0.52 -13.94
CA PHE A 12 -12.69 -0.66 -15.17
C PHE A 12 -14.15 -0.23 -14.97
N VAL A 13 -14.81 0.05 -16.08
CA VAL A 13 -16.20 0.49 -16.16
C VAL A 13 -17.06 -0.64 -16.74
N GLY A 14 -18.23 -0.85 -16.18
CA GLY A 14 -19.21 -1.82 -16.66
C GLY A 14 -19.92 -1.38 -17.95
N THR A 15 -20.76 -2.27 -18.46
CA THR A 15 -21.55 -2.00 -19.69
C THR A 15 -22.62 -0.91 -19.50
N ASP A 16 -22.90 -0.52 -18.27
CA ASP A 16 -23.82 0.54 -17.87
C ASP A 16 -23.10 1.87 -17.54
N ASP A 17 -21.85 2.00 -17.98
CA ASP A 17 -20.98 3.14 -17.72
C ASP A 17 -20.75 3.45 -16.23
N LYS A 18 -20.86 2.43 -15.38
CA LYS A 18 -20.58 2.52 -13.94
C LYS A 18 -19.20 1.97 -13.62
N GLY A 19 -18.43 2.69 -12.83
CA GLY A 19 -17.14 2.22 -12.32
C GLY A 19 -17.31 1.00 -11.41
N LEU A 20 -16.59 -0.09 -11.68
CA LEU A 20 -16.73 -1.36 -10.98
C LEU A 20 -15.53 -1.72 -10.10
N ASP A 21 -14.38 -1.12 -10.36
CA ASP A 21 -13.16 -1.35 -9.55
C ASP A 21 -12.20 -0.17 -9.67
N GLY A 22 -11.16 -0.14 -8.83
CA GLY A 22 -10.11 0.86 -8.83
C GLY A 22 -10.62 2.30 -8.68
N LEU A 23 -9.92 3.24 -9.30
CA LEU A 23 -10.30 4.65 -9.29
C LEU A 23 -11.57 4.93 -10.08
N GLU A 24 -11.87 4.16 -11.11
CA GLU A 24 -13.15 4.27 -11.84
C GLU A 24 -14.35 4.07 -10.89
N MET A 25 -14.26 3.12 -9.96
CA MET A 25 -15.30 2.90 -8.95
C MET A 25 -15.32 4.00 -7.88
N VAL A 26 -14.16 4.37 -7.36
CA VAL A 26 -14.06 5.34 -6.26
C VAL A 26 -14.49 6.74 -6.70
N LEU A 27 -14.22 7.09 -7.95
CA LEU A 27 -14.46 8.42 -8.53
C LEU A 27 -15.64 8.43 -9.51
N ASP A 28 -16.50 7.41 -9.50
CA ASP A 28 -17.61 7.28 -10.46
C ASP A 28 -18.48 8.55 -10.52
N ASP A 29 -18.80 9.15 -9.37
CA ASP A 29 -19.62 10.35 -9.29
C ASP A 29 -18.94 11.60 -9.87
N GLU A 30 -17.61 11.70 -9.76
CA GLU A 30 -16.82 12.81 -10.32
C GLU A 30 -16.58 12.64 -11.82
N LEU A 31 -16.37 11.41 -12.27
CA LEU A 31 -15.97 11.12 -13.65
C LEU A 31 -17.14 11.09 -14.63
N LYS A 32 -18.29 10.58 -14.21
CA LYS A 32 -19.40 10.29 -15.13
C LYS A 32 -20.16 11.50 -15.68
N GLY A 33 -20.04 12.67 -15.10
CA GLY A 33 -20.82 13.84 -15.53
C GLY A 33 -22.33 13.69 -15.37
N GLY A 34 -23.07 14.68 -15.83
CA GLY A 34 -24.53 14.70 -15.75
C GLY A 34 -25.24 13.97 -16.91
N VAL A 35 -26.50 13.65 -16.73
CA VAL A 35 -27.36 13.06 -17.80
C VAL A 35 -27.90 14.17 -18.68
N GLN A 36 -27.76 14.00 -20.01
CA GLN A 36 -28.42 14.91 -20.97
C GLN A 36 -29.94 14.75 -20.87
N GLN A 37 -30.64 15.85 -20.67
CA GLN A 37 -32.12 15.88 -20.67
C GLN A 37 -32.61 16.75 -21.83
N GLU A 38 -33.56 16.23 -22.56
CA GLU A 38 -34.28 16.98 -23.61
C GLU A 38 -35.77 16.99 -23.31
N ILE A 39 -36.34 18.18 -23.29
CA ILE A 39 -37.80 18.33 -23.25
C ILE A 39 -38.30 18.41 -24.69
N VAL A 40 -39.05 17.41 -25.09
CA VAL A 40 -39.65 17.34 -26.44
C VAL A 40 -41.16 17.37 -26.34
N ALA A 41 -41.85 17.95 -27.35
CA ALA A 41 -43.27 17.78 -27.46
C ALA A 41 -43.60 16.34 -27.90
N THR A 42 -44.63 15.77 -27.34
CA THR A 42 -45.14 14.43 -27.72
C THR A 42 -46.49 14.51 -28.38
N ASP A 43 -46.81 13.55 -29.25
CA ASP A 43 -48.15 13.37 -29.80
C ASP A 43 -49.10 12.80 -28.72
N ASN A 44 -50.35 12.62 -29.05
CA ASN A 44 -51.38 12.09 -28.16
C ASN A 44 -51.18 10.60 -27.81
N LYS A 45 -50.17 9.94 -28.37
CA LYS A 45 -49.77 8.57 -28.08
C LYS A 45 -48.42 8.51 -27.29
N GLY A 46 -47.86 9.67 -26.95
CA GLY A 46 -46.59 9.74 -26.20
C GLY A 46 -45.32 9.65 -27.05
N ASN A 47 -45.42 9.63 -28.41
CA ASN A 47 -44.22 9.61 -29.25
C ASN A 47 -43.66 11.02 -29.42
N ALA A 48 -42.32 11.15 -29.33
CA ALA A 48 -41.66 12.42 -29.56
C ALA A 48 -41.90 12.94 -30.98
N ILE A 49 -42.31 14.21 -31.11
CA ILE A 49 -42.51 14.87 -32.40
C ILE A 49 -41.13 15.30 -32.92
N PHE A 50 -40.76 14.79 -34.10
CA PHE A 50 -39.48 15.10 -34.72
C PHE A 50 -39.26 16.60 -34.86
N GLY A 51 -38.11 17.08 -34.39
CA GLY A 51 -37.72 18.50 -34.41
C GLY A 51 -38.35 19.38 -33.35
N SER A 52 -39.11 18.83 -32.40
CA SER A 52 -39.82 19.58 -31.36
C SER A 52 -39.01 19.73 -30.03
N VAL A 53 -37.68 19.80 -30.08
CA VAL A 53 -36.87 20.03 -28.87
C VAL A 53 -37.21 21.41 -28.32
N LEU A 54 -37.96 21.44 -27.20
CA LEU A 54 -38.40 22.66 -26.52
C LEU A 54 -37.30 23.21 -25.59
N SER A 55 -36.48 22.30 -25.03
CA SER A 55 -35.36 22.65 -24.15
C SER A 55 -34.37 21.52 -24.19
N LYS A 56 -33.08 21.89 -24.23
CA LYS A 56 -31.97 20.95 -24.18
C LYS A 56 -31.03 21.37 -23.04
N PHE A 57 -30.97 20.53 -22.02
CA PHE A 57 -30.05 20.69 -20.94
C PHE A 57 -28.81 19.83 -21.30
N LEU A 58 -27.70 20.52 -21.61
CA LEU A 58 -26.41 19.83 -21.76
C LEU A 58 -25.94 19.43 -20.39
N PRO A 59 -25.54 18.17 -20.20
CA PRO A 59 -24.98 17.73 -18.93
C PRO A 59 -23.66 18.43 -18.65
N ASP A 60 -23.38 18.66 -17.40
CA ASP A 60 -22.00 18.94 -16.98
C ASP A 60 -21.14 17.75 -17.39
N LYS A 61 -20.04 18.00 -18.10
CA LYS A 61 -19.06 16.98 -18.38
C LYS A 61 -18.39 16.58 -17.05
N GLY A 62 -18.11 15.30 -16.88
CA GLY A 62 -17.36 14.81 -15.75
C GLY A 62 -16.01 15.51 -15.60
N LYS A 63 -15.45 15.46 -14.41
CA LYS A 63 -14.13 16.01 -14.11
C LYS A 63 -13.04 15.14 -14.75
N SER A 64 -11.91 15.74 -15.04
CA SER A 64 -10.68 15.02 -15.33
C SER A 64 -9.85 14.89 -14.05
N VAL A 65 -9.21 13.74 -13.87
CA VAL A 65 -8.36 13.46 -12.71
C VAL A 65 -6.94 13.21 -13.19
N THR A 66 -5.99 13.96 -12.65
CA THR A 66 -4.57 13.73 -12.86
C THR A 66 -4.03 12.91 -11.69
N LEU A 67 -3.35 11.81 -12.00
CA LEU A 67 -2.77 10.91 -11.01
C LEU A 67 -1.31 11.29 -10.71
N THR A 68 -0.82 10.82 -9.56
CA THR A 68 0.62 10.90 -9.20
C THR A 68 1.45 9.85 -9.95
N ILE A 69 0.80 8.85 -10.54
CA ILE A 69 1.47 7.78 -11.29
C ILE A 69 2.27 8.37 -12.45
N ASP A 70 3.57 8.11 -12.46
CA ASP A 70 4.45 8.38 -13.60
C ASP A 70 4.41 7.20 -14.57
N ALA A 71 3.95 7.46 -15.80
CA ALA A 71 3.76 6.41 -16.80
C ALA A 71 5.06 5.64 -17.12
N THR A 72 6.22 6.31 -17.08
CA THR A 72 7.51 5.69 -17.33
C THR A 72 7.94 4.79 -16.19
N ILE A 73 7.80 5.27 -14.94
CA ILE A 73 8.14 4.48 -13.75
C ILE A 73 7.19 3.28 -13.64
N GLN A 74 5.89 3.48 -13.89
CA GLN A 74 4.90 2.41 -13.92
C GLN A 74 5.25 1.34 -14.95
N PHE A 75 5.59 1.73 -16.18
CA PHE A 75 5.98 0.81 -17.24
C PHE A 75 7.24 0.01 -16.87
N ILE A 76 8.25 0.67 -16.30
CA ILE A 76 9.47 -0.01 -15.83
C ILE A 76 9.16 -1.01 -14.73
N ALA A 77 8.31 -0.63 -13.76
CA ALA A 77 7.88 -1.50 -12.65
C ALA A 77 7.15 -2.75 -13.18
N GLU A 78 6.23 -2.57 -14.12
CA GLU A 78 5.48 -3.69 -14.72
C GLU A 78 6.37 -4.65 -15.47
N ARG A 79 7.28 -4.14 -16.30
CA ARG A 79 8.29 -4.98 -17.00
C ARG A 79 9.17 -5.76 -16.04
N ALA A 80 9.58 -5.13 -14.92
CA ALA A 80 10.37 -5.79 -13.90
C ALA A 80 9.58 -6.93 -13.23
N LEU A 81 8.27 -6.71 -12.95
CA LEU A 81 7.38 -7.75 -12.44
C LEU A 81 7.21 -8.90 -13.43
N ASP A 82 6.98 -8.63 -14.71
CA ASP A 82 6.84 -9.66 -15.74
C ASP A 82 8.08 -10.56 -15.78
N LYS A 83 9.26 -9.93 -15.76
CA LYS A 83 10.52 -10.68 -15.69
C LYS A 83 10.62 -11.50 -14.39
N ALA A 84 10.30 -10.93 -13.25
CA ALA A 84 10.35 -11.61 -11.97
C ALA A 84 9.41 -12.83 -11.93
N MET A 85 8.18 -12.71 -12.46
CA MET A 85 7.24 -13.82 -12.56
C MET A 85 7.81 -14.98 -13.37
N VAL A 86 8.45 -14.68 -14.51
CA VAL A 86 9.09 -15.69 -15.36
C VAL A 86 10.30 -16.34 -14.66
N ASP A 87 11.17 -15.52 -14.07
CA ASP A 87 12.41 -15.99 -13.46
C ASP A 87 12.19 -16.85 -12.21
N THR A 88 11.13 -16.55 -11.45
CA THR A 88 10.88 -17.19 -10.13
C THR A 88 9.75 -18.23 -10.15
N GLY A 89 8.86 -18.16 -11.14
CA GLY A 89 7.61 -18.95 -11.14
C GLY A 89 6.63 -18.51 -10.03
N ALA A 90 6.75 -17.28 -9.51
CA ALA A 90 5.86 -16.76 -8.48
C ALA A 90 4.41 -16.70 -8.99
N LYS A 91 3.44 -16.92 -8.10
CA LYS A 91 2.01 -16.81 -8.43
C LYS A 91 1.53 -15.36 -8.39
N HIS A 92 2.08 -14.58 -7.47
CA HIS A 92 1.74 -13.18 -7.25
C HIS A 92 3.00 -12.34 -7.04
N ALA A 93 2.98 -11.12 -7.53
CA ALA A 93 4.04 -10.14 -7.28
C ALA A 93 3.45 -8.73 -7.31
N SER A 94 4.05 -7.81 -6.54
CA SER A 94 3.69 -6.39 -6.55
C SER A 94 4.93 -5.51 -6.43
N VAL A 95 4.84 -4.31 -7.00
CA VAL A 95 5.81 -3.22 -6.84
C VAL A 95 5.06 -1.94 -6.53
N ILE A 96 5.54 -1.23 -5.52
CA ILE A 96 5.09 0.12 -5.19
C ILE A 96 6.30 1.04 -5.18
N VAL A 97 6.18 2.18 -5.85
CA VAL A 97 7.18 3.26 -5.80
C VAL A 97 6.50 4.50 -5.23
N MET A 98 7.00 4.99 -4.13
CA MET A 98 6.45 6.15 -3.42
C MET A 98 7.55 7.19 -3.21
N ASP A 99 7.23 8.46 -3.42
CA ASP A 99 8.08 9.56 -2.96
C ASP A 99 7.91 9.72 -1.43
N PRO A 100 8.96 9.47 -0.63
CA PRO A 100 8.85 9.54 0.82
C PRO A 100 8.63 10.96 1.37
N LYS A 101 8.89 12.01 0.57
CA LYS A 101 8.73 13.40 0.98
C LYS A 101 7.33 13.92 0.77
N THR A 102 6.62 13.38 -0.22
CA THR A 102 5.27 13.86 -0.58
C THR A 102 4.18 12.84 -0.28
N GLY A 103 4.50 11.54 -0.27
CA GLY A 103 3.54 10.45 -0.21
C GLY A 103 2.93 10.10 -1.58
N GLU A 104 3.35 10.78 -2.66
CA GLU A 104 2.90 10.46 -4.01
C GLU A 104 3.28 9.03 -4.39
N ILE A 105 2.31 8.25 -4.84
CA ILE A 105 2.55 6.93 -5.43
C ILE A 105 2.90 7.15 -6.90
N LEU A 106 4.16 6.90 -7.24
CA LEU A 106 4.68 7.08 -8.59
C LEU A 106 4.47 5.85 -9.47
N ALA A 107 4.38 4.66 -8.86
CA ALA A 107 3.99 3.42 -9.51
C ALA A 107 3.36 2.46 -8.51
N MET A 108 2.38 1.70 -8.98
CA MET A 108 1.78 0.58 -8.26
C MET A 108 1.37 -0.48 -9.28
N ALA A 109 2.09 -1.59 -9.28
CA ALA A 109 1.91 -2.67 -10.24
C ALA A 109 1.73 -4.00 -9.52
N ASN A 110 0.84 -4.85 -10.05
CA ASN A 110 0.55 -6.18 -9.50
C ASN A 110 0.56 -7.24 -10.61
N ARG A 111 0.82 -8.49 -10.22
CA ARG A 111 0.65 -9.66 -11.09
C ARG A 111 -0.09 -10.78 -10.32
N PRO A 112 -1.01 -11.50 -10.99
CA PRO A 112 -1.44 -11.30 -12.38
C PRO A 112 -2.10 -9.95 -12.62
N SER A 113 -2.20 -9.51 -13.89
CA SER A 113 -2.86 -8.27 -14.30
C SER A 113 -3.85 -8.54 -15.44
N TYR A 114 -4.61 -7.54 -15.85
CA TYR A 114 -5.65 -7.63 -16.87
C TYR A 114 -5.64 -6.38 -17.76
N ASP A 115 -6.32 -6.46 -18.91
CA ASP A 115 -6.60 -5.29 -19.75
C ASP A 115 -7.98 -4.72 -19.37
N PRO A 116 -8.07 -3.51 -18.81
CA PRO A 116 -9.33 -2.87 -18.47
C PRO A 116 -10.30 -2.69 -19.65
N ASN A 117 -9.77 -2.65 -20.90
CA ASN A 117 -10.60 -2.58 -22.08
C ASN A 117 -11.28 -3.91 -22.43
N ASN A 118 -10.77 -5.04 -21.88
CA ASN A 118 -11.24 -6.40 -22.12
C ASN A 118 -11.32 -7.20 -20.81
N TYR A 119 -11.76 -6.56 -19.71
CA TYR A 119 -11.74 -7.14 -18.37
C TYR A 119 -12.46 -8.50 -18.26
N ASN A 120 -13.52 -8.72 -19.06
CA ASN A 120 -14.30 -9.96 -19.09
C ASN A 120 -13.53 -11.20 -19.59
N GLN A 121 -12.31 -11.03 -20.12
CA GLN A 121 -11.42 -12.12 -20.52
C GLN A 121 -10.47 -12.58 -19.41
N SER A 122 -10.47 -11.91 -18.27
CA SER A 122 -9.58 -12.18 -17.15
C SER A 122 -10.30 -12.80 -15.96
N GLY A 123 -9.61 -13.61 -15.17
CA GLY A 123 -10.15 -14.16 -13.93
C GLY A 123 -10.11 -13.14 -12.78
N GLU A 124 -10.92 -13.37 -11.75
CA GLU A 124 -11.07 -12.48 -10.58
C GLU A 124 -9.75 -12.17 -9.87
N GLU A 125 -8.81 -13.11 -9.84
CA GLU A 125 -7.48 -12.90 -9.22
C GLU A 125 -6.69 -11.77 -9.88
N ALA A 126 -6.91 -11.49 -11.17
CA ALA A 126 -6.21 -10.43 -11.89
C ALA A 126 -6.71 -9.03 -11.51
N PHE A 127 -7.94 -8.90 -11.00
CA PHE A 127 -8.51 -7.61 -10.59
C PHE A 127 -7.96 -7.12 -9.26
N LYS A 128 -7.55 -8.04 -8.38
CA LYS A 128 -7.11 -7.69 -7.04
C LYS A 128 -5.88 -6.79 -7.05
N ASN A 129 -5.98 -5.65 -6.41
CA ASN A 129 -4.83 -4.81 -6.11
C ASN A 129 -4.15 -5.33 -4.82
N ILE A 130 -3.34 -6.38 -4.97
CA ILE A 130 -2.69 -7.05 -3.84
C ILE A 130 -1.72 -6.14 -3.07
N ALA A 131 -1.28 -5.04 -3.67
CA ALA A 131 -0.45 -4.04 -3.02
C ALA A 131 -1.14 -3.36 -1.83
N VAL A 132 -2.48 -3.27 -1.85
CA VAL A 132 -3.29 -2.62 -0.80
C VAL A 132 -4.22 -3.59 -0.08
N THR A 133 -4.62 -4.71 -0.72
CA THR A 133 -5.62 -5.63 -0.16
C THR A 133 -5.01 -6.80 0.60
N ASN A 134 -3.87 -7.32 0.15
CA ASN A 134 -3.33 -8.57 0.68
C ASN A 134 -2.51 -8.34 1.94
N LEU A 135 -2.76 -9.18 2.93
CA LEU A 135 -2.01 -9.24 4.17
C LEU A 135 -0.96 -10.36 4.09
N TYR A 136 0.25 -10.06 4.56
CA TYR A 136 1.34 -11.03 4.65
C TYR A 136 2.23 -10.77 5.86
N GLU A 137 2.97 -11.75 6.29
CA GLU A 137 4.01 -11.59 7.30
C GLU A 137 5.25 -10.97 6.65
N PRO A 138 5.68 -9.76 7.06
CA PRO A 138 6.76 -9.03 6.37
C PRO A 138 8.13 -9.68 6.53
N GLY A 139 8.30 -10.56 7.51
CA GLY A 139 9.56 -11.22 7.79
C GLY A 139 10.69 -10.23 8.07
N SER A 140 11.90 -10.56 7.62
CA SER A 140 13.11 -9.76 7.91
C SER A 140 13.07 -8.32 7.40
N THR A 141 12.16 -7.96 6.50
CA THR A 141 11.96 -6.57 6.08
C THR A 141 11.36 -5.71 7.19
N PHE A 142 10.79 -6.30 8.23
CA PHE A 142 10.26 -5.60 9.40
C PHE A 142 11.34 -5.20 10.44
N LYS A 143 12.50 -5.83 10.39
CA LYS A 143 13.59 -5.60 11.36
C LYS A 143 14.03 -4.13 11.51
N PRO A 144 14.15 -3.32 10.44
CA PRO A 144 14.47 -1.90 10.57
C PRO A 144 13.44 -1.10 11.38
N ILE A 145 12.15 -1.45 11.28
CA ILE A 145 11.07 -0.81 12.06
C ILE A 145 11.28 -1.11 13.55
N ILE A 146 11.49 -2.37 13.91
CA ILE A 146 11.75 -2.79 15.31
C ILE A 146 13.05 -2.17 15.84
N ALA A 147 14.12 -2.15 15.05
CA ALA A 147 15.39 -1.55 15.43
C ALA A 147 15.25 -0.05 15.70
N SER A 148 14.53 0.67 14.84
CA SER A 148 14.28 2.11 15.02
C SER A 148 13.46 2.38 16.29
N ALA A 149 12.46 1.57 16.57
CA ALA A 149 11.67 1.64 17.81
C ALA A 149 12.55 1.44 19.06
N ALA A 150 13.40 0.42 19.05
CA ALA A 150 14.30 0.13 20.17
C ALA A 150 15.33 1.26 20.42
N LEU A 151 15.85 1.85 19.33
CA LEU A 151 16.77 2.99 19.40
C LEU A 151 16.06 4.23 19.94
N ALA A 152 14.90 4.58 19.38
CA ALA A 152 14.11 5.75 19.79
C ALA A 152 13.62 5.64 21.24
N ALA A 153 13.29 4.44 21.69
CA ALA A 153 12.91 4.17 23.08
C ALA A 153 14.11 4.10 24.06
N GLY A 154 15.35 4.24 23.56
CA GLY A 154 16.56 4.14 24.38
C GLY A 154 16.81 2.73 24.96
N LYS A 155 16.17 1.71 24.41
CA LYS A 155 16.29 0.31 24.86
C LYS A 155 17.49 -0.40 24.22
N TRP A 156 18.02 0.13 23.15
CA TRP A 156 19.21 -0.34 22.47
C TRP A 156 20.08 0.84 22.04
N LYS A 157 21.38 0.58 21.81
CA LYS A 157 22.33 1.58 21.30
C LYS A 157 23.09 1.02 20.12
N LEU A 158 23.57 1.88 19.23
CA LEU A 158 24.31 1.48 18.02
C LEU A 158 25.59 0.70 18.33
N ASP A 159 26.23 1.01 19.44
CA ASP A 159 27.50 0.41 19.92
C ASP A 159 27.31 -0.82 20.82
N THR A 160 26.04 -1.14 21.18
CA THR A 160 25.76 -2.32 22.00
C THR A 160 26.21 -3.58 21.28
N VAL A 161 27.00 -4.41 21.97
CA VAL A 161 27.45 -5.69 21.43
C VAL A 161 26.56 -6.81 21.94
N TYR A 162 26.02 -7.59 21.03
CA TYR A 162 25.31 -8.83 21.27
C TYR A 162 26.20 -10.02 20.89
N ASN A 163 26.30 -11.02 21.77
CA ASN A 163 27.05 -12.24 21.46
C ASN A 163 26.09 -13.30 20.90
N ASP A 164 25.98 -13.35 19.59
CA ASP A 164 25.09 -14.28 18.88
C ASP A 164 25.64 -15.72 18.94
N LYS A 165 24.86 -16.59 19.58
CA LYS A 165 25.14 -18.04 19.69
C LYS A 165 24.36 -18.88 18.68
N GLY A 166 23.65 -18.26 17.73
CA GLY A 166 22.83 -18.93 16.72
C GLY A 166 21.48 -19.43 17.21
N ALA A 167 21.16 -19.25 18.50
CA ALA A 167 19.90 -19.70 19.10
C ALA A 167 19.44 -18.73 20.20
N PHE A 168 18.15 -18.42 20.21
CA PHE A 168 17.49 -17.60 21.23
C PHE A 168 16.28 -18.36 21.80
N ALA A 169 16.21 -18.52 23.11
CA ALA A 169 15.15 -19.25 23.78
C ALA A 169 14.04 -18.31 24.28
N ALA A 170 12.80 -18.60 23.91
CA ALA A 170 11.61 -17.90 24.38
C ALA A 170 10.46 -18.89 24.65
N ASN A 171 9.94 -18.92 25.86
CA ASN A 171 8.77 -19.75 26.26
C ASN A 171 8.86 -21.22 25.81
N GLY A 172 10.04 -21.85 25.96
CA GLY A 172 10.26 -23.25 25.56
C GLY A 172 10.49 -23.47 24.03
N HIS A 173 10.45 -22.42 23.24
CA HIS A 173 10.77 -22.43 21.82
C HIS A 173 12.15 -21.83 21.54
N ILE A 174 12.75 -22.23 20.43
CA ILE A 174 14.08 -21.76 20.03
C ILE A 174 13.98 -21.07 18.66
N ILE A 175 14.28 -19.77 18.62
CA ILE A 175 14.46 -19.01 17.39
C ILE A 175 15.92 -19.19 16.94
N ARG A 176 16.12 -19.50 15.65
CA ARG A 176 17.44 -19.70 15.05
C ARG A 176 17.69 -18.70 13.92
N ASN A 177 18.96 -18.45 13.65
CA ASN A 177 19.37 -17.77 12.44
C ASN A 177 19.05 -18.65 11.22
N TRP A 178 18.88 -18.02 10.05
CA TRP A 178 18.49 -18.71 8.81
C TRP A 178 19.48 -19.79 8.37
N ASN A 179 20.79 -19.60 8.69
CA ASN A 179 21.87 -20.57 8.43
C ASN A 179 22.11 -21.55 9.59
N GLY A 180 21.41 -21.41 10.73
CA GLY A 180 21.58 -22.23 11.93
C GLY A 180 22.83 -21.94 12.75
N GLU A 181 23.65 -20.96 12.34
CA GLU A 181 24.93 -20.64 12.97
C GLU A 181 24.89 -19.35 13.80
N GLY A 182 25.81 -19.23 14.74
CA GLY A 182 26.05 -17.99 15.50
C GLY A 182 27.13 -17.15 14.86
N TYR A 183 26.96 -15.83 14.91
CA TYR A 183 27.91 -14.86 14.37
C TYR A 183 28.92 -14.35 15.43
N GLY A 184 28.81 -14.79 16.70
CA GLY A 184 29.62 -14.27 17.78
C GLY A 184 29.29 -12.82 18.14
N PRO A 185 30.29 -12.00 18.54
CA PRO A 185 30.08 -10.60 18.91
C PRO A 185 29.66 -9.75 17.70
N VAL A 186 28.44 -9.22 17.71
CA VAL A 186 27.85 -8.40 16.64
C VAL A 186 27.21 -7.13 17.20
N ARG A 187 27.10 -6.08 16.37
CA ARG A 187 26.39 -4.84 16.67
C ARG A 187 25.13 -4.74 15.81
N LEU A 188 24.31 -3.71 16.06
CA LEU A 188 23.05 -3.52 15.35
C LEU A 188 23.20 -3.51 13.82
N LEU A 189 24.24 -2.89 13.30
CA LEU A 189 24.49 -2.90 11.84
C LEU A 189 24.74 -4.30 11.30
N ASP A 190 25.47 -5.14 12.05
CA ASP A 190 25.72 -6.53 11.67
C ASP A 190 24.41 -7.34 11.76
N ILE A 191 23.62 -7.12 12.82
CA ILE A 191 22.31 -7.78 13.02
C ILE A 191 21.39 -7.50 11.82
N LEU A 192 21.31 -6.25 11.36
CA LEU A 192 20.50 -5.88 10.20
C LEU A 192 21.12 -6.38 8.90
N LYS A 193 22.45 -6.20 8.71
CA LYS A 193 23.17 -6.59 7.49
C LYS A 193 23.08 -8.09 7.19
N TYR A 194 23.28 -8.91 8.22
CA TYR A 194 23.25 -10.38 8.08
C TYR A 194 21.89 -10.99 8.43
N SER A 195 20.91 -10.12 8.72
CA SER A 195 19.54 -10.53 9.07
C SER A 195 19.50 -11.52 10.25
N ILE A 196 20.23 -11.22 11.32
CA ILE A 196 20.39 -12.09 12.49
C ILE A 196 19.09 -12.12 13.29
N ASN A 197 18.39 -13.25 13.27
CA ASN A 197 17.11 -13.42 13.96
C ASN A 197 17.24 -13.34 15.47
N THR A 198 18.26 -13.99 16.01
CA THR A 198 18.51 -14.05 17.47
C THR A 198 18.79 -12.67 18.04
N GLY A 199 19.53 -11.83 17.31
CA GLY A 199 19.83 -10.46 17.71
C GLY A 199 18.56 -9.59 17.71
N MET A 200 17.69 -9.73 16.72
CA MET A 200 16.41 -9.00 16.71
C MET A 200 15.46 -9.51 17.80
N ALA A 201 15.42 -10.81 18.06
CA ALA A 201 14.61 -11.38 19.15
C ALA A 201 15.05 -10.83 20.52
N GLU A 202 16.39 -10.69 20.76
CA GLU A 202 16.94 -10.05 21.95
C GLU A 202 16.52 -8.58 22.04
N ILE A 203 16.74 -7.80 20.97
CA ILE A 203 16.37 -6.38 20.91
C ILE A 203 14.89 -6.19 21.21
N GLY A 204 14.03 -6.97 20.56
CA GLY A 204 12.59 -6.88 20.77
C GLY A 204 12.18 -7.26 22.19
N THR A 205 12.71 -8.34 22.72
CA THR A 205 12.38 -8.79 24.07
C THR A 205 12.82 -7.77 25.13
N LEU A 206 13.99 -7.16 24.98
CA LEU A 206 14.47 -6.08 25.87
C LEU A 206 13.64 -4.80 25.73
N THR A 207 13.12 -4.53 24.55
CA THR A 207 12.23 -3.37 24.32
C THR A 207 10.87 -3.58 24.96
N GLY A 208 10.32 -4.79 24.85
CA GLY A 208 9.07 -5.20 25.49
C GLY A 208 7.83 -4.94 24.62
N ALA A 209 6.74 -5.69 24.90
CA ALA A 209 5.51 -5.70 24.13
C ALA A 209 4.87 -4.31 24.01
N ASP A 210 4.70 -3.61 25.13
CA ASP A 210 4.01 -2.30 25.17
C ASP A 210 4.70 -1.26 24.31
N ILE A 211 6.03 -1.15 24.44
CA ILE A 211 6.83 -0.17 23.69
C ILE A 211 6.81 -0.51 22.21
N LEU A 212 7.07 -1.77 21.84
CA LEU A 212 7.06 -2.20 20.44
C LEU A 212 5.68 -2.01 19.80
N SER A 213 4.61 -2.43 20.48
CA SER A 213 3.25 -2.27 19.98
C SER A 213 2.88 -0.81 19.78
N LYS A 214 3.32 0.09 20.68
CA LYS A 214 3.15 1.53 20.49
C LYS A 214 3.83 2.01 19.20
N TYR A 215 5.13 1.74 19.03
CA TYR A 215 5.86 2.18 17.85
C TYR A 215 5.34 1.58 16.55
N VAL A 216 4.98 0.28 16.56
CA VAL A 216 4.38 -0.39 15.40
C VAL A 216 3.08 0.30 14.99
N ARG A 217 2.23 0.69 15.95
CA ARG A 217 1.01 1.48 15.68
C ARG A 217 1.33 2.90 15.24
N ASP A 218 2.34 3.54 15.82
CA ASP A 218 2.78 4.89 15.42
C ASP A 218 3.29 4.90 13.95
N TYR A 219 3.89 3.78 13.47
CA TYR A 219 4.20 3.55 12.05
C TYR A 219 2.96 3.26 11.19
N GLY A 220 1.78 3.25 11.80
CA GLY A 220 0.49 3.08 11.14
C GLY A 220 0.13 1.65 10.77
N PHE A 221 0.84 0.64 11.28
CA PHE A 221 0.40 -0.74 11.14
C PHE A 221 -0.85 -1.01 11.98
N GLY A 222 -1.71 -1.89 11.49
CA GLY A 222 -3.00 -2.18 12.12
C GLY A 222 -4.10 -1.18 11.79
N SER A 223 -3.86 -0.25 10.86
CA SER A 223 -4.82 0.72 10.34
C SER A 223 -4.66 0.93 8.86
N GLU A 224 -5.73 1.23 8.16
CA GLU A 224 -5.69 1.64 6.75
C GLU A 224 -4.82 2.90 6.58
N THR A 225 -4.17 3.03 5.42
CA THR A 225 -3.35 4.21 5.12
C THR A 225 -4.20 5.39 4.67
N GLY A 226 -5.42 5.11 4.22
CA GLY A 226 -6.36 6.09 3.66
C GLY A 226 -6.01 6.51 2.23
N ILE A 227 -5.36 5.62 1.46
CA ILE A 227 -5.16 5.81 0.02
C ILE A 227 -6.52 5.75 -0.70
N GLU A 228 -6.65 6.45 -1.83
CA GLU A 228 -7.90 6.54 -2.60
C GLU A 228 -8.18 5.28 -3.43
N LEU A 229 -7.99 4.09 -2.87
CA LEU A 229 -8.24 2.81 -3.54
C LEU A 229 -9.18 1.94 -2.70
N PRO A 230 -10.01 1.10 -3.34
CA PRO A 230 -10.95 0.26 -2.61
C PRO A 230 -10.27 -0.96 -1.98
N GLY A 231 -10.87 -1.47 -0.90
CA GLY A 231 -10.51 -2.76 -0.30
C GLY A 231 -9.19 -2.76 0.45
N GLU A 232 -8.73 -1.61 0.93
CA GLU A 232 -7.49 -1.53 1.71
C GLU A 232 -7.55 -2.40 2.97
N GLY A 233 -6.49 -3.18 3.21
CA GLY A 233 -6.35 -3.99 4.41
C GLY A 233 -5.73 -3.22 5.57
N ALA A 234 -6.34 -3.31 6.75
CA ALA A 234 -5.82 -2.68 7.97
C ALA A 234 -4.62 -3.41 8.59
N GLY A 235 -4.39 -4.67 8.24
CA GLY A 235 -3.40 -5.51 8.91
C GLY A 235 -3.93 -6.19 10.17
N ILE A 236 -3.11 -7.04 10.79
CA ILE A 236 -3.43 -7.77 12.02
C ILE A 236 -2.28 -7.58 13.00
N LEU A 237 -2.60 -7.04 14.18
CA LEU A 237 -1.68 -6.85 15.30
C LEU A 237 -2.27 -7.49 16.55
N TYR A 238 -1.43 -8.13 17.36
CA TYR A 238 -1.82 -8.53 18.72
C TYR A 238 -1.92 -7.33 19.66
N ASN A 239 -2.74 -7.46 20.69
CA ASN A 239 -2.69 -6.52 21.81
C ASN A 239 -1.45 -6.83 22.68
N PRO A 240 -0.77 -5.81 23.21
CA PRO A 240 0.46 -6.02 23.97
C PRO A 240 0.24 -6.88 25.24
N GLU A 241 -0.94 -6.77 25.89
CA GLU A 241 -1.30 -7.58 27.05
C GLU A 241 -1.43 -9.08 26.76
N ASP A 242 -1.71 -9.45 25.52
CA ASP A 242 -1.87 -10.85 25.07
C ASP A 242 -0.55 -11.46 24.59
N MET A 243 0.52 -10.65 24.44
CA MET A 243 1.78 -11.09 23.87
C MET A 243 2.68 -11.79 24.90
N SER A 244 3.01 -13.04 24.63
CA SER A 244 4.07 -13.76 25.33
C SER A 244 5.47 -13.27 24.91
N LYS A 245 6.51 -13.68 25.62
CA LYS A 245 7.91 -13.41 25.22
C LYS A 245 8.21 -13.97 23.82
N LEU A 246 7.61 -15.10 23.44
CA LEU A 246 7.77 -15.68 22.11
C LEU A 246 7.13 -14.78 21.05
N ASP A 247 5.93 -14.27 21.30
CA ASP A 247 5.23 -13.39 20.34
C ASP A 247 6.00 -12.10 20.09
N VAL A 248 6.57 -11.50 21.14
CA VAL A 248 7.45 -10.33 21.01
C VAL A 248 8.70 -10.67 20.18
N ALA A 249 9.32 -11.82 20.44
CA ALA A 249 10.52 -12.23 19.72
C ALA A 249 10.23 -12.53 18.24
N THR A 250 9.11 -13.19 17.93
CA THR A 250 8.69 -13.49 16.54
C THR A 250 8.26 -12.24 15.79
N MET A 251 7.51 -11.32 16.43
CA MET A 251 7.18 -10.02 15.85
C MET A 251 8.44 -9.22 15.49
N SER A 252 9.50 -9.33 16.30
CA SER A 252 10.76 -8.63 16.04
C SER A 252 11.52 -9.12 14.81
N ILE A 253 11.14 -10.28 14.28
CA ILE A 253 11.64 -10.80 13.00
C ILE A 253 10.57 -10.77 11.90
N GLY A 254 9.44 -10.08 12.15
CA GLY A 254 8.37 -9.86 11.21
C GLY A 254 7.43 -11.06 11.03
N GLN A 255 7.30 -11.92 12.04
CA GLN A 255 6.33 -13.03 12.10
C GLN A 255 5.30 -12.78 13.18
N GLY A 256 4.11 -13.40 13.08
CA GLY A 256 3.01 -13.15 14.00
C GLY A 256 2.39 -11.74 13.86
N ILE A 257 2.63 -11.07 12.76
CA ILE A 257 2.05 -9.79 12.35
C ILE A 257 1.65 -9.89 10.88
N ALA A 258 0.53 -9.32 10.51
CA ALA A 258 0.13 -9.27 9.11
C ALA A 258 -0.05 -7.81 8.65
N VAL A 259 0.58 -7.46 7.54
CA VAL A 259 0.65 -6.09 7.00
C VAL A 259 0.36 -6.09 5.51
N THR A 260 0.00 -4.92 4.95
CA THR A 260 -0.05 -4.75 3.50
C THR A 260 1.31 -4.29 2.95
N PRO A 261 1.61 -4.56 1.65
CA PRO A 261 2.79 -3.98 0.99
C PRO A 261 2.82 -2.44 1.09
N LEU A 262 1.67 -1.77 0.97
CA LEU A 262 1.58 -0.32 1.08
C LEU A 262 1.94 0.20 2.48
N GLN A 263 1.49 -0.48 3.55
CA GLN A 263 1.90 -0.14 4.92
C GLN A 263 3.41 -0.20 5.09
N MET A 264 4.06 -1.24 4.53
CA MET A 264 5.51 -1.37 4.57
C MET A 264 6.21 -0.20 3.86
N VAL A 265 5.78 0.14 2.64
CA VAL A 265 6.36 1.26 1.87
C VAL A 265 6.20 2.57 2.63
N ARG A 266 5.01 2.85 3.21
CA ARG A 266 4.78 4.05 4.03
C ARG A 266 5.70 4.11 5.24
N ALA A 267 5.86 3.01 5.97
CA ALA A 267 6.73 2.95 7.15
C ALA A 267 8.22 3.17 6.80
N PHE A 268 8.69 2.57 5.70
CA PHE A 268 10.03 2.84 5.18
C PHE A 268 10.19 4.27 4.67
N GLY A 269 9.13 4.84 4.09
CA GLY A 269 9.07 6.26 3.74
C GLY A 269 9.38 7.14 4.95
N ALA A 270 8.78 6.86 6.11
CA ALA A 270 9.06 7.59 7.35
C ALA A 270 10.53 7.47 7.78
N LEU A 271 11.11 6.26 7.73
CA LEU A 271 12.54 6.06 8.06
C LEU A 271 13.47 6.87 7.15
N SER A 272 13.14 6.99 5.87
CA SER A 272 13.96 7.72 4.88
C SER A 272 13.69 9.24 4.86
N ASN A 273 12.65 9.69 5.54
CA ASN A 273 12.20 11.09 5.56
C ASN A 273 12.35 11.73 6.97
N GLY A 274 13.42 11.39 7.70
CA GLY A 274 13.67 11.94 9.03
C GLY A 274 12.54 11.68 10.03
N GLY A 275 11.90 10.52 9.93
CA GLY A 275 10.80 10.10 10.79
C GLY A 275 9.42 10.61 10.35
N ALA A 276 9.32 11.61 9.47
CA ALA A 276 8.03 12.13 9.01
C ALA A 276 7.32 11.14 8.09
N MET A 277 6.16 10.63 8.55
CA MET A 277 5.33 9.68 7.80
C MET A 277 4.28 10.42 6.99
N MET A 278 4.35 10.32 5.67
CA MET A 278 3.43 10.98 4.75
C MET A 278 2.18 10.12 4.51
N LYS A 279 1.05 10.77 4.26
CA LYS A 279 -0.15 10.09 3.74
C LYS A 279 0.11 9.66 2.30
N PRO A 280 0.03 8.36 1.95
CA PRO A 280 0.13 7.95 0.57
C PRO A 280 -1.11 8.41 -0.20
N HIS A 281 -0.93 8.86 -1.44
CA HIS A 281 -2.03 9.28 -2.30
C HIS A 281 -1.70 9.05 -3.79
N ILE A 282 -2.75 8.85 -4.58
CA ILE A 282 -2.65 8.60 -6.04
C ILE A 282 -3.26 9.75 -6.83
N ILE A 283 -4.21 10.48 -6.27
CA ILE A 283 -4.84 11.61 -6.94
C ILE A 283 -3.97 12.84 -6.75
N LYS A 284 -3.53 13.44 -7.85
CA LYS A 284 -2.74 14.68 -7.85
C LYS A 284 -3.62 15.92 -7.91
N SER A 285 -4.59 15.93 -8.85
CA SER A 285 -5.49 17.06 -9.04
C SER A 285 -6.76 16.68 -9.80
N TYR A 286 -7.78 17.52 -9.65
CA TYR A 286 -8.99 17.48 -10.43
C TYR A 286 -9.04 18.70 -11.34
N SER A 287 -9.57 18.51 -12.56
CA SER A 287 -9.81 19.61 -13.53
C SER A 287 -11.25 19.56 -14.02
N ASN A 288 -11.76 20.73 -14.39
CA ASN A 288 -13.07 20.87 -15.03
C ASN A 288 -13.02 20.42 -16.51
N SER A 289 -14.16 20.50 -17.20
CA SER A 289 -14.28 20.13 -18.62
C SER A 289 -13.51 21.06 -19.57
N GLN A 290 -13.06 22.23 -19.12
CA GLN A 290 -12.23 23.17 -19.86
C GLN A 290 -10.73 22.89 -19.67
N GLY A 291 -10.36 22.02 -18.72
CA GLY A 291 -8.99 21.69 -18.37
C GLY A 291 -8.41 22.54 -17.24
N ASP A 292 -9.20 23.43 -16.66
CA ASP A 292 -8.74 24.23 -15.52
C ASP A 292 -8.67 23.39 -14.24
N VAL A 293 -7.57 23.45 -13.51
CA VAL A 293 -7.41 22.73 -12.25
C VAL A 293 -8.35 23.35 -11.20
N THR A 294 -9.24 22.55 -10.66
CA THR A 294 -10.22 22.97 -9.65
C THR A 294 -9.79 22.63 -8.22
N SER A 295 -8.97 21.61 -8.05
CA SER A 295 -8.36 21.25 -6.76
C SER A 295 -7.08 20.46 -6.95
N THR A 296 -6.17 20.55 -5.97
CA THR A 296 -4.91 19.79 -5.94
C THR A 296 -4.83 19.12 -4.57
N THR A 297 -4.36 17.86 -4.55
CA THR A 297 -4.13 17.13 -3.30
C THR A 297 -2.94 17.75 -2.57
N GLU A 298 -3.16 18.16 -1.32
CA GLU A 298 -2.10 18.65 -0.46
C GLU A 298 -1.35 17.46 0.19
N THR A 299 -0.03 17.55 0.22
CA THR A 299 0.79 16.61 0.95
C THR A 299 0.58 16.76 2.45
N SER A 300 0.45 15.67 3.18
CA SER A 300 0.23 15.73 4.63
C SER A 300 1.09 14.73 5.39
N VAL A 301 1.68 15.20 6.49
CA VAL A 301 2.34 14.37 7.49
C VAL A 301 1.26 13.78 8.39
N VAL A 302 1.18 12.45 8.45
CA VAL A 302 0.18 11.73 9.27
C VAL A 302 0.75 11.12 10.55
N GLY A 303 2.07 11.24 10.74
CA GLY A 303 2.73 10.76 11.95
C GLY A 303 4.21 11.07 11.98
N GLN A 304 4.80 10.92 13.14
CA GLN A 304 6.25 11.03 13.41
C GLN A 304 6.63 9.86 14.34
N PRO A 305 6.70 8.61 13.85
CA PRO A 305 6.93 7.43 14.68
C PRO A 305 8.28 7.46 15.40
N VAL A 306 9.29 8.06 14.78
CA VAL A 306 10.64 8.23 15.34
C VAL A 306 11.16 9.64 15.09
N PRO A 307 12.10 10.16 15.90
CA PRO A 307 12.67 11.48 15.72
C PRO A 307 13.51 11.62 14.44
#